data_9c7b04a984e1d6b056dd365d39b91756
#
_entry.id   9c7b04a984e1d6b056dd365d39b91756
#
_cell.length_a   1.000
_cell.length_b   1.000
_cell.length_c   1.000
_cell.angle_alpha   90.00
_cell.angle_beta   90.00
_cell.angle_gamma   90.00
#
_symmetry.space_group_name_H-M   'P 1'
#
loop_
_entity.id
_entity.type
_entity.pdbx_description
1 polymer ?
#
loop_
_entity_poly.entity_id
_entity_poly.type
_entity_poly.pdbx_seq_one_letter_code
_entity_poly.pdbx_strand_id
1 'polypeptide(L)'
;VYVTWGAIGWLPDVGRWAKVVSSLLKPAGRLYLLEGHPSFLQVDETSDHLRIGFDWRNPPDRPLTMSEELTYTGDTAKIAHPVTHEWLHPLSEVVNAVIDAGMTLERLNEHERLAWSFAPWMVPVEGRRRMWVMPEGFPKMPLAYSIQARKR
;
A
#
# COMPACT_ATOMS: atom_id res chain seq x y z
N VAL A 1 -11.27 -12.05 5.87
CA VAL A 1 -11.02 -11.12 4.77
C VAL A 1 -9.52 -11.02 4.55
N TYR A 2 -9.10 -11.07 3.28
CA TYR A 2 -7.70 -10.95 2.87
C TYR A 2 -7.60 -9.81 1.85
N VAL A 3 -6.73 -8.84 2.12
CA VAL A 3 -6.52 -7.63 1.30
C VAL A 3 -5.03 -7.46 1.06
N THR A 4 -4.63 -7.30 -0.20
CA THR A 4 -3.22 -7.17 -0.55
C THR A 4 -2.98 -6.12 -1.62
N TRP A 5 -1.82 -5.53 -1.51
CA TRP A 5 -1.08 -4.75 -2.48
C TRP A 5 -1.87 -3.70 -3.26
N GLY A 6 -1.87 -2.48 -2.73
CA GLY A 6 -2.42 -1.30 -3.40
C GLY A 6 -3.93 -1.18 -3.34
N ALA A 7 -4.62 -1.98 -2.51
CA ALA A 7 -6.08 -1.97 -2.48
C ALA A 7 -6.65 -0.73 -1.80
N ILE A 8 -6.09 -0.30 -0.67
CA ILE A 8 -6.65 0.84 0.09
C ILE A 8 -6.23 2.19 -0.48
N GLY A 9 -5.14 2.25 -1.23
CA GLY A 9 -4.72 3.48 -1.92
C GLY A 9 -5.73 4.00 -2.96
N TRP A 10 -6.65 3.16 -3.43
CA TRP A 10 -7.74 3.55 -4.33
C TRP A 10 -8.97 4.12 -3.62
N LEU A 11 -8.95 4.22 -2.30
CA LEU A 11 -10.11 4.59 -1.50
C LEU A 11 -9.86 5.88 -0.72
N PRO A 12 -10.75 6.88 -0.81
CA PRO A 12 -10.58 8.15 -0.12
C PRO A 12 -10.79 8.07 1.40
N ASP A 13 -11.45 7.01 1.90
CA ASP A 13 -11.89 6.88 3.29
C ASP A 13 -11.60 5.46 3.81
N VAL A 14 -10.47 5.32 4.46
CA VAL A 14 -10.04 4.05 5.07
C VAL A 14 -10.90 3.67 6.29
N GLY A 15 -11.51 4.64 6.96
CA GLY A 15 -12.44 4.37 8.08
C GLY A 15 -13.73 3.69 7.58
N ARG A 16 -14.28 4.17 6.47
CA ARG A 16 -15.42 3.53 5.81
C ARG A 16 -15.07 2.13 5.30
N TRP A 17 -13.91 1.97 4.68
CA TRP A 17 -13.40 0.66 4.26
C TRP A 17 -13.30 -0.32 5.43
N ALA A 18 -12.72 0.08 6.57
CA ALA A 18 -12.58 -0.78 7.73
C ALA A 18 -13.92 -1.22 8.32
N LYS A 19 -14.94 -0.34 8.33
CA LYS A 19 -16.31 -0.68 8.73
C LYS A 19 -16.95 -1.72 7.79
N VAL A 20 -16.76 -1.60 6.48
CA VAL A 20 -17.22 -2.58 5.50
C VAL A 20 -16.55 -3.93 5.75
N VAL A 21 -15.21 -3.96 5.91
CA VAL A 21 -14.47 -5.18 6.23
C VAL A 21 -15.01 -5.84 7.50
N SER A 22 -15.19 -5.06 8.58
CA SER A 22 -15.74 -5.56 9.83
C SER A 22 -17.13 -6.15 9.66
N SER A 23 -17.99 -5.52 8.83
CA SER A 23 -19.35 -6.04 8.58
C SER A 23 -19.36 -7.40 7.86
N LEU A 24 -18.39 -7.64 6.99
CA LEU A 24 -18.23 -8.89 6.23
C LEU A 24 -17.64 -10.03 7.07
N LEU A 25 -16.99 -9.73 8.18
CA LEU A 25 -16.41 -10.73 9.07
C LEU A 25 -17.47 -11.37 9.95
N LYS A 26 -17.41 -12.69 10.10
CA LYS A 26 -18.13 -13.43 11.15
C LYS A 26 -17.55 -13.05 12.53
N PRO A 27 -18.27 -13.28 13.64
CA PRO A 27 -17.68 -13.20 14.98
C PRO A 27 -16.37 -13.99 15.07
N ALA A 28 -15.35 -13.42 15.67
CA ALA A 28 -13.97 -13.94 15.69
C ALA A 28 -13.28 -14.11 14.33
N GLY A 29 -13.91 -13.69 13.23
CA GLY A 29 -13.30 -13.67 11.89
C GLY A 29 -12.11 -12.70 11.82
N ARG A 30 -11.17 -12.95 10.90
CA ARG A 30 -9.92 -12.21 10.80
C ARG A 30 -9.79 -11.40 9.53
N LEU A 31 -9.22 -10.22 9.69
CA LEU A 31 -8.63 -9.43 8.60
C LEU A 31 -7.13 -9.75 8.54
N TYR A 32 -6.64 -9.99 7.32
CA TYR A 32 -5.23 -9.84 6.97
C TYR A 32 -5.12 -8.77 5.89
N LEU A 33 -4.36 -7.72 6.17
CA LEU A 33 -4.02 -6.65 5.23
C LEU A 33 -2.52 -6.67 4.99
N LEU A 34 -2.09 -6.55 3.74
CA LEU A 34 -0.69 -6.38 3.33
C LEU A 34 -0.63 -5.29 2.27
N GLU A 35 0.05 -4.19 2.57
CA GLU A 35 0.10 -2.99 1.72
C GLU A 35 1.50 -2.40 1.63
N GLY A 36 1.71 -1.54 0.62
CA GLY A 36 2.88 -0.68 0.55
C GLY A 36 2.95 0.24 1.77
N HIS A 37 4.16 0.41 2.33
CA HIS A 37 4.34 1.27 3.50
C HIS A 37 4.18 2.74 3.12
N PRO A 38 3.37 3.55 3.82
CA PRO A 38 3.11 4.93 3.46
C PRO A 38 4.36 5.80 3.41
N SER A 39 5.36 5.55 4.26
CA SER A 39 6.64 6.27 4.18
C SER A 39 7.42 5.97 2.90
N PHE A 40 7.28 4.78 2.34
CA PHE A 40 7.91 4.42 1.07
C PHE A 40 7.13 4.96 -0.13
N LEU A 41 5.81 4.99 -0.03
CA LEU A 41 4.95 5.55 -1.09
C LEU A 41 5.08 7.08 -1.26
N GLN A 42 5.82 7.77 -0.38
CA GLN A 42 6.21 9.17 -0.59
C GLN A 42 7.36 9.35 -1.59
N VAL A 43 8.04 8.27 -1.95
CA VAL A 43 9.18 8.31 -2.88
C VAL A 43 8.70 8.60 -4.29
N ASP A 44 9.41 9.48 -4.99
CA ASP A 44 9.24 9.71 -6.42
C ASP A 44 9.74 8.48 -7.18
N GLU A 45 8.83 7.67 -7.67
CA GLU A 45 9.11 6.42 -8.37
C GLU A 45 9.80 6.62 -9.73
N THR A 46 9.71 7.83 -10.30
CA THR A 46 10.31 8.16 -11.59
C THR A 46 11.76 8.63 -11.46
N SER A 47 12.19 8.95 -10.22
CA SER A 47 13.56 9.42 -9.96
C SER A 47 14.58 8.28 -10.06
N ASP A 48 15.75 8.59 -10.61
CA ASP A 48 16.91 7.69 -10.68
C ASP A 48 17.66 7.52 -9.34
N HIS A 49 17.22 8.25 -8.31
CA HIS A 49 17.77 8.20 -6.95
C HIS A 49 16.65 8.33 -5.91
N LEU A 50 16.94 7.94 -4.67
CA LEU A 50 15.99 8.06 -3.57
C LEU A 50 15.64 9.53 -3.29
N ARG A 51 14.42 9.90 -3.60
CA ARG A 51 13.89 11.24 -3.41
C ARG A 51 12.45 11.18 -2.91
N ILE A 52 12.11 12.01 -1.92
CA ILE A 52 10.72 12.21 -1.51
C ILE A 52 10.06 13.16 -2.50
N GLY A 53 8.98 12.71 -3.12
CA GLY A 53 8.22 13.43 -4.15
C GLY A 53 6.80 13.78 -3.72
N PHE A 54 6.24 13.08 -2.73
CA PHE A 54 4.86 13.22 -2.33
C PHE A 54 4.71 13.52 -0.84
N ASP A 55 3.63 14.20 -0.48
CA ASP A 55 3.23 14.36 0.91
C ASP A 55 2.89 13.01 1.54
N TRP A 56 3.18 12.84 2.84
CA TRP A 56 2.91 11.60 3.57
C TRP A 56 1.41 11.28 3.73
N ARG A 57 0.56 12.25 3.42
CA ARG A 57 -0.90 12.19 3.51
C ARG A 57 -1.52 13.16 2.53
N ASN A 58 -2.57 12.76 1.87
CA ASN A 58 -3.43 13.67 1.12
C ASN A 58 -4.89 13.59 1.61
N PRO A 59 -5.62 14.71 1.64
CA PRO A 59 -6.99 14.72 2.12
C PRO A 59 -7.93 14.02 1.12
N PRO A 60 -9.09 13.51 1.59
CA PRO A 60 -10.04 12.77 0.75
C PRO A 60 -10.52 13.51 -0.51
N ASP A 61 -10.60 14.82 -0.45
CA ASP A 61 -11.06 15.69 -1.56
C ASP A 61 -9.94 16.09 -2.53
N ARG A 62 -8.69 15.72 -2.25
CA ARG A 62 -7.52 16.02 -3.10
C ARG A 62 -6.63 14.78 -3.30
N PRO A 63 -7.06 13.82 -4.15
CA PRO A 63 -6.25 12.66 -4.48
C PRO A 63 -4.98 13.04 -5.23
N LEU A 64 -3.98 12.17 -5.16
CA LEU A 64 -2.92 12.14 -6.15
C LEU A 64 -3.54 11.69 -7.48
N THR A 65 -3.31 12.48 -8.52
CA THR A 65 -3.82 12.14 -9.86
C THR A 65 -2.65 11.68 -10.71
N MET A 66 -2.68 10.43 -11.11
CA MET A 66 -1.67 9.80 -11.96
C MET A 66 -2.26 9.54 -13.35
N SER A 67 -1.40 9.43 -14.35
CA SER A 67 -1.83 9.08 -15.71
C SER A 67 -0.82 8.11 -16.32
N GLU A 68 -1.25 6.87 -16.51
CA GLU A 68 -0.42 5.81 -17.09
C GLU A 68 -1.14 5.18 -18.28
N GLU A 69 -0.54 5.26 -19.46
CA GLU A 69 -1.12 4.71 -20.70
C GLU A 69 -1.01 3.17 -20.79
N LEU A 70 -0.12 2.55 -20.04
CA LEU A 70 0.15 1.11 -20.10
C LEU A 70 -0.02 0.47 -18.72
N THR A 71 -0.37 -0.83 -18.72
CA THR A 71 -0.43 -1.60 -17.48
C THR A 71 0.96 -2.13 -17.09
N TYR A 72 1.17 -2.36 -15.80
CA TYR A 72 2.39 -3.02 -15.28
C TYR A 72 2.49 -4.53 -15.63
N THR A 73 1.50 -5.07 -16.33
CA THR A 73 1.47 -6.49 -16.71
C THR A 73 2.38 -6.81 -17.91
N GLY A 74 2.91 -5.79 -18.59
CA GLY A 74 3.71 -5.94 -19.82
C GLY A 74 2.87 -6.03 -21.09
N ASP A 75 1.55 -5.82 -21.01
CA ASP A 75 0.69 -5.65 -22.17
C ASP A 75 0.99 -4.28 -22.83
N THR A 76 1.05 -4.25 -24.16
CA THR A 76 1.26 -3.05 -24.96
C THR A 76 -0.03 -2.33 -25.34
N ALA A 77 -1.18 -2.90 -25.02
CA ALA A 77 -2.47 -2.27 -25.26
C ALA A 77 -2.64 -1.03 -24.34
N LYS A 78 -3.02 0.09 -24.93
CA LYS A 78 -3.27 1.32 -24.19
C LYS A 78 -4.55 1.20 -23.33
N ILE A 79 -4.46 1.74 -22.13
CA ILE A 79 -5.60 1.85 -21.22
C ILE A 79 -6.56 2.92 -21.74
N ALA A 80 -7.85 2.60 -21.87
CA ALA A 80 -8.85 3.53 -22.36
C ALA A 80 -9.10 4.72 -21.40
N HIS A 81 -8.91 4.51 -20.10
CA HIS A 81 -9.06 5.53 -19.04
C HIS A 81 -7.80 5.58 -18.19
N PRO A 82 -6.72 6.26 -18.67
CA PRO A 82 -5.41 6.19 -18.03
C PRO A 82 -5.29 6.98 -16.73
N VAL A 83 -6.25 7.87 -16.43
CA VAL A 83 -6.21 8.70 -15.23
C VAL A 83 -6.71 7.91 -14.03
N THR A 84 -5.91 7.87 -12.98
CA THR A 84 -6.22 7.25 -11.69
C THR A 84 -6.15 8.27 -10.56
N HIS A 85 -6.86 7.97 -9.48
CA HIS A 85 -6.84 8.76 -8.25
C HIS A 85 -6.42 7.88 -7.09
N GLU A 86 -5.42 8.35 -6.35
CA GLU A 86 -4.81 7.60 -5.25
C GLU A 86 -4.72 8.42 -3.98
N TRP A 87 -4.77 7.74 -2.85
CA TRP A 87 -4.67 8.34 -1.51
C TRP A 87 -3.57 7.68 -0.71
N LEU A 88 -2.70 8.50 -0.15
CA LEU A 88 -1.71 8.06 0.84
C LEU A 88 -2.35 8.12 2.23
N HIS A 89 -2.52 6.95 2.84
CA HIS A 89 -3.05 6.80 4.19
C HIS A 89 -1.89 6.57 5.17
N PRO A 90 -1.67 7.47 6.14
CA PRO A 90 -0.72 7.22 7.22
C PRO A 90 -1.00 5.87 7.91
N LEU A 91 0.05 5.17 8.31
CA LEU A 91 -0.09 3.89 9.01
C LEU A 91 -0.98 3.99 10.25
N SER A 92 -0.87 5.09 10.99
CA SER A 92 -1.72 5.39 12.16
C SER A 92 -3.20 5.52 11.81
N GLU A 93 -3.53 6.10 10.64
CA GLU A 93 -4.92 6.23 10.18
C GLU A 93 -5.52 4.85 9.88
N VAL A 94 -4.76 3.98 9.19
CA VAL A 94 -5.19 2.61 8.90
C VAL A 94 -5.39 1.77 10.17
N VAL A 95 -4.43 1.86 11.10
CA VAL A 95 -4.51 1.15 12.39
C VAL A 95 -5.72 1.61 13.20
N ASN A 96 -5.91 2.91 13.33
CA ASN A 96 -7.04 3.48 14.06
C ASN A 96 -8.38 3.12 13.40
N ALA A 97 -8.46 3.15 12.07
CA ALA A 97 -9.66 2.74 11.34
C ALA A 97 -10.05 1.27 11.64
N VAL A 98 -9.08 0.37 11.72
CA VAL A 98 -9.30 -1.04 12.08
C VAL A 98 -9.83 -1.17 13.51
N ILE A 99 -9.25 -0.43 14.46
CA ILE A 99 -9.66 -0.42 15.88
C ILE A 99 -11.08 0.15 16.03
N ASP A 100 -11.34 1.30 15.40
CA ASP A 100 -12.62 2.02 15.47
C ASP A 100 -13.75 1.24 14.78
N ALA A 101 -13.42 0.38 13.82
CA ALA A 101 -14.39 -0.55 13.21
C ALA A 101 -14.74 -1.77 14.11
N GLY A 102 -14.28 -1.80 15.37
CA GLY A 102 -14.59 -2.84 16.34
C GLY A 102 -13.73 -4.10 16.21
N MET A 103 -12.61 -4.02 15.52
CA MET A 103 -11.64 -5.12 15.46
C MET A 103 -10.54 -4.97 16.51
N THR A 104 -10.01 -6.09 16.98
CA THR A 104 -8.83 -6.12 17.86
C THR A 104 -7.59 -6.33 16.99
N LEU A 105 -6.65 -5.41 17.06
CA LEU A 105 -5.35 -5.55 16.41
C LEU A 105 -4.58 -6.68 17.10
N GLU A 106 -4.20 -7.71 16.34
CA GLU A 106 -3.41 -8.84 16.85
C GLU A 106 -1.92 -8.70 16.48
N ARG A 107 -1.63 -8.18 15.30
CA ARG A 107 -0.24 -7.95 14.83
C ARG A 107 -0.18 -6.77 13.87
N LEU A 108 0.92 -6.02 13.96
CA LEU A 108 1.41 -5.08 12.97
C LEU A 108 2.87 -5.42 12.71
N ASN A 109 3.23 -5.67 11.45
CA ASN A 109 4.62 -5.90 11.05
C ASN A 109 4.98 -4.98 9.89
N GLU A 110 6.23 -4.56 9.86
CA GLU A 110 6.84 -3.85 8.74
C GLU A 110 7.81 -4.77 7.99
N HIS A 111 7.92 -4.58 6.69
CA HIS A 111 8.67 -5.49 5.81
C HIS A 111 9.64 -4.71 4.92
N GLU A 112 10.85 -5.25 4.74
CA GLU A 112 11.90 -4.69 3.86
C GLU A 112 11.74 -5.15 2.39
N ARG A 113 10.61 -5.72 2.01
CA ARG A 113 10.38 -6.29 0.67
C ARG A 113 9.06 -5.81 0.09
N LEU A 114 9.07 -5.64 -1.24
CA LEU A 114 7.89 -5.27 -2.01
C LEU A 114 7.65 -6.31 -3.11
N ALA A 115 6.41 -6.51 -3.51
CA ALA A 115 6.04 -7.51 -4.52
C ALA A 115 6.17 -7.00 -5.97
N TRP A 116 6.57 -5.75 -6.16
CA TRP A 116 6.82 -5.14 -7.48
C TRP A 116 8.04 -4.20 -7.40
N SER A 117 8.62 -3.88 -8.57
CA SER A 117 9.64 -2.85 -8.69
C SER A 117 8.95 -1.49 -8.68
N PHE A 118 9.00 -0.80 -7.55
CA PHE A 118 8.37 0.52 -7.41
C PHE A 118 9.21 1.63 -8.06
N ALA A 119 10.54 1.51 -8.00
CA ALA A 119 11.45 2.51 -8.55
C ALA A 119 12.58 1.84 -9.35
N PRO A 120 13.18 2.52 -10.36
CA PRO A 120 14.15 1.92 -11.28
C PRO A 120 15.44 1.40 -10.60
N TRP A 121 15.78 1.94 -9.44
CA TRP A 121 16.97 1.54 -8.67
C TRP A 121 16.74 0.36 -7.72
N MET A 122 15.50 -0.11 -7.55
CA MET A 122 15.23 -1.30 -6.71
C MET A 122 15.83 -2.55 -7.32
N VAL A 123 16.30 -3.46 -6.47
CA VAL A 123 16.92 -4.72 -6.88
C VAL A 123 16.05 -5.93 -6.57
N PRO A 124 16.00 -6.93 -7.48
CA PRO A 124 15.26 -8.15 -7.23
C PRO A 124 15.95 -9.01 -6.15
N VAL A 125 15.15 -9.69 -5.34
CA VAL A 125 15.67 -10.66 -4.36
C VAL A 125 16.03 -11.96 -5.06
N GLU A 126 17.28 -12.39 -4.92
CA GLU A 126 17.75 -13.65 -5.50
C GLU A 126 16.94 -14.87 -4.99
N GLY A 127 16.59 -15.76 -5.90
CA GLY A 127 15.82 -16.98 -5.59
C GLY A 127 14.34 -16.74 -5.24
N ARG A 128 13.85 -15.50 -5.27
CA ARG A 128 12.46 -15.17 -5.02
C ARG A 128 11.85 -14.39 -6.19
N ARG A 129 10.98 -15.02 -6.94
CA ARG A 129 10.24 -14.33 -8.01
C ARG A 129 9.40 -13.19 -7.44
N ARG A 130 9.47 -12.03 -8.10
CA ARG A 130 8.63 -10.85 -7.81
C ARG A 130 8.77 -10.33 -6.39
N MET A 131 10.00 -10.31 -5.85
CA MET A 131 10.31 -9.61 -4.60
C MET A 131 11.47 -8.65 -4.85
N TRP A 132 11.33 -7.44 -4.32
CA TRP A 132 12.25 -6.33 -4.53
C TRP A 132 12.66 -5.72 -3.19
N VAL A 133 13.87 -5.20 -3.13
CA VAL A 133 14.45 -4.57 -1.94
C VAL A 133 15.19 -3.30 -2.30
N MET A 134 15.53 -2.51 -1.28
CA MET A 134 16.46 -1.40 -1.42
C MET A 134 17.85 -1.92 -1.78
N PRO A 135 18.59 -1.26 -2.70
CA PRO A 135 19.96 -1.67 -3.05
C PRO A 135 20.92 -1.47 -1.87
N GLU A 136 22.07 -2.15 -1.95
CA GLU A 136 23.15 -1.93 -1.01
C GLU A 136 23.62 -0.46 -1.07
N GLY A 137 23.94 0.11 0.10
CA GLY A 137 24.32 1.53 0.22
C GLY A 137 23.16 2.52 0.36
N PHE A 138 21.93 2.10 0.10
CA PHE A 138 20.75 2.92 0.37
C PHE A 138 20.31 2.78 1.85
N PRO A 139 19.68 3.82 2.42
CA PRO A 139 19.05 3.70 3.72
C PRO A 139 18.01 2.57 3.73
N LYS A 140 18.04 1.72 4.76
CA LYS A 140 16.96 0.76 4.96
C LYS A 140 15.71 1.48 5.44
N MET A 141 14.59 1.16 4.82
CA MET A 141 13.29 1.67 5.20
C MET A 141 12.21 0.59 5.03
N PRO A 142 11.09 0.67 5.75
CA PRO A 142 10.00 -0.26 5.54
C PRO A 142 9.36 -0.02 4.16
N LEU A 143 9.29 -1.07 3.35
CA LEU A 143 8.70 -1.03 2.01
C LEU A 143 7.22 -1.42 2.01
N ALA A 144 6.83 -2.25 2.97
CA ALA A 144 5.48 -2.72 3.14
C ALA A 144 5.15 -2.90 4.62
N TYR A 145 3.87 -3.02 4.92
CA TYR A 145 3.39 -3.40 6.26
C TYR A 145 2.26 -4.43 6.16
N SER A 146 2.07 -5.20 7.23
CA SER A 146 0.92 -6.09 7.35
C SER A 146 0.21 -5.93 8.69
N ILE A 147 -1.12 -6.03 8.65
CA ILE A 147 -2.00 -5.99 9.81
C ILE A 147 -2.74 -7.33 9.90
N GLN A 148 -2.77 -7.89 11.09
CA GLN A 148 -3.71 -8.93 11.47
C GLN A 148 -4.65 -8.39 12.54
N ALA A 149 -5.93 -8.47 12.29
CA ALA A 149 -6.95 -8.03 13.23
C ALA A 149 -8.11 -9.02 13.28
N ARG A 150 -8.78 -9.10 14.44
CA ARG A 150 -9.88 -10.03 14.68
C ARG A 150 -11.13 -9.25 15.08
N LYS A 151 -12.27 -9.58 14.47
CA LYS A 151 -13.57 -9.06 14.89
C LYS A 151 -13.89 -9.53 16.31
N ARG A 152 -14.30 -8.61 17.15
CA ARG A 152 -14.79 -8.89 18.51
C ARG A 152 -16.11 -9.66 18.48
#